data_a1b375a7070a63294b9d870eca22b97e
#
_entry.id   a1b375a7070a63294b9d870eca22b97e
#
_cell.length_a   1.000
_cell.length_b   1.000
_cell.length_c   1.000
_cell.angle_alpha   90.00
_cell.angle_beta   90.00
_cell.angle_gamma   90.00
#
_symmetry.space_group_name_H-M   'P 1'
#
loop_
_entity.id
_entity.type
_entity.pdbx_description
1 polymer ?
#
loop_
_entity_poly.entity_id
_entity_poly.type
_entity_poly.pdbx_seq_one_letter_code
_entity_poly.pdbx_strand_id
1 'polypeptide(L)'
;MQLLLVRHALPFHTEAGEGSDPELSEEGRQQARRLPDALARFPITRLVSSPQRRAVQTANPVAAALGLTVDIDDRLAEYDRGLSHYVPIEQVRTERPEEWARMAAGHLPGVVDEDEFRGRVIAALSDIVAASDHDDTVAVFSHGGVINVVLHELLGTARLLSFPIDYVSVTRLLYARSGQATVATVNSTEHVWDLLPRNKR
;
A
#
# COMPACT_ATOMS: atom_id res chain seq x y z
N MET A 1 12.80 12.56 -9.42
CA MET A 1 12.17 12.26 -8.12
C MET A 1 12.04 10.76 -7.88
N GLN A 2 11.73 10.35 -6.67
CA GLN A 2 11.39 8.95 -6.39
C GLN A 2 10.12 8.84 -5.53
N LEU A 3 9.36 7.77 -5.75
CA LEU A 3 8.25 7.38 -4.90
C LEU A 3 8.60 6.10 -4.13
N LEU A 4 8.25 6.08 -2.86
CA LEU A 4 8.31 4.92 -1.99
C LEU A 4 6.86 4.51 -1.67
N LEU A 5 6.34 3.50 -2.35
CA LEU A 5 5.01 2.97 -2.07
C LEU A 5 5.12 1.98 -0.91
N VAL A 6 4.44 2.25 0.18
CA VAL A 6 4.48 1.45 1.41
C VAL A 6 3.09 0.85 1.65
N ARG A 7 3.00 -0.48 1.69
CA ARG A 7 1.75 -1.12 2.12
C ARG A 7 1.57 -0.91 3.63
N HIS A 8 0.33 -0.68 4.06
CA HIS A 8 -0.02 -0.59 5.49
C HIS A 8 0.44 -1.83 6.27
N ALA A 9 0.67 -1.67 7.58
CA ALA A 9 0.98 -2.74 8.51
C ALA A 9 -0.25 -3.62 8.80
N LEU A 10 -0.05 -4.75 9.49
CA LEU A 10 -1.08 -5.73 9.80
C LEU A 10 -2.23 -5.10 10.63
N PRO A 11 -3.45 -5.04 10.12
CA PRO A 11 -4.60 -4.52 10.86
C PRO A 11 -5.27 -5.62 11.70
N PHE A 12 -6.22 -5.22 12.55
CA PHE A 12 -7.16 -6.16 13.13
C PHE A 12 -8.08 -6.74 12.05
N HIS A 13 -8.55 -7.97 12.29
CA HIS A 13 -9.72 -8.50 11.60
C HIS A 13 -10.97 -7.82 12.15
N THR A 14 -11.96 -7.55 11.31
CA THR A 14 -13.27 -7.03 11.74
C THR A 14 -14.37 -8.03 11.40
N GLU A 15 -15.36 -8.14 12.28
CA GLU A 15 -16.54 -8.97 12.05
C GLU A 15 -17.59 -8.26 11.17
N ALA A 16 -18.56 -9.02 10.70
CA ALA A 16 -19.63 -8.47 9.87
C ALA A 16 -20.42 -7.36 10.61
N GLY A 17 -20.47 -6.17 9.99
CA GLY A 17 -21.10 -4.99 10.57
C GLY A 17 -20.16 -4.01 11.28
N GLU A 18 -18.90 -4.37 11.51
CA GLU A 18 -17.89 -3.48 12.10
C GLU A 18 -17.19 -2.56 11.10
N GLY A 19 -17.46 -2.75 9.80
CA GLY A 19 -16.88 -1.97 8.71
C GLY A 19 -15.54 -2.50 8.24
N SER A 20 -15.04 -1.94 7.14
CA SER A 20 -13.81 -2.38 6.45
C SER A 20 -12.60 -1.50 6.73
N ASP A 21 -12.63 -0.66 7.77
CA ASP A 21 -11.52 0.25 8.10
C ASP A 21 -10.95 0.00 9.52
N PRO A 22 -10.32 -1.17 9.75
CA PRO A 22 -9.73 -1.50 11.04
C PRO A 22 -8.48 -0.67 11.35
N GLU A 23 -8.22 -0.53 12.65
CA GLU A 23 -6.93 -0.08 13.17
C GLU A 23 -5.85 -1.15 13.00
N LEU A 24 -4.60 -0.76 13.19
CA LEU A 24 -3.48 -1.70 13.27
C LEU A 24 -3.60 -2.58 14.52
N SER A 25 -3.34 -3.86 14.35
CA SER A 25 -3.10 -4.79 15.45
C SER A 25 -1.84 -4.39 16.22
N GLU A 26 -1.61 -5.00 17.41
CA GLU A 26 -0.36 -4.75 18.14
C GLU A 26 0.86 -5.18 17.33
N GLU A 27 0.77 -6.29 16.60
CA GLU A 27 1.83 -6.72 15.68
C GLU A 27 2.03 -5.72 14.55
N GLY A 28 0.94 -5.19 13.98
CA GLY A 28 1.02 -4.14 12.97
C GLY A 28 1.67 -2.87 13.48
N ARG A 29 1.39 -2.48 14.73
CA ARG A 29 2.09 -1.34 15.36
C ARG A 29 3.59 -1.60 15.52
N GLN A 30 3.99 -2.85 15.84
CA GLN A 30 5.41 -3.23 15.87
C GLN A 30 6.06 -3.18 14.49
N GLN A 31 5.35 -3.65 13.46
CA GLN A 31 5.81 -3.53 12.07
C GLN A 31 6.00 -2.06 11.66
N ALA A 32 5.02 -1.20 11.92
CA ALA A 32 5.07 0.22 11.56
C ALA A 32 6.22 0.97 12.27
N ARG A 33 6.53 0.63 13.53
CA ARG A 33 7.66 1.21 14.28
C ARG A 33 9.04 0.94 13.67
N ARG A 34 9.18 0.00 12.76
CA ARG A 34 10.46 -0.27 12.07
C ARG A 34 10.68 0.59 10.82
N LEU A 35 9.62 1.23 10.32
CA LEU A 35 9.71 2.03 9.09
C LEU A 35 10.63 3.26 9.19
N PRO A 36 10.69 4.02 10.30
CA PRO A 36 11.60 5.16 10.38
C PRO A 36 13.05 4.77 10.09
N ASP A 37 13.58 3.71 10.71
CA ASP A 37 14.94 3.22 10.50
C ASP A 37 15.12 2.66 9.08
N ALA A 38 14.14 1.90 8.58
CA ALA A 38 14.17 1.32 7.24
C ALA A 38 14.21 2.39 6.13
N LEU A 39 13.55 3.52 6.37
CA LEU A 39 13.42 4.62 5.43
C LEU A 39 14.48 5.74 5.66
N ALA A 40 15.28 5.68 6.72
CA ALA A 40 16.24 6.73 7.10
C ALA A 40 17.26 7.09 6.01
N ARG A 41 17.58 6.16 5.10
CA ARG A 41 18.48 6.39 3.96
C ARG A 41 17.88 7.24 2.84
N PHE A 42 16.57 7.48 2.88
CA PHE A 42 15.87 8.26 1.85
C PHE A 42 15.60 9.67 2.36
N PRO A 43 15.98 10.72 1.62
CA PRO A 43 15.68 12.11 1.99
C PRO A 43 14.21 12.41 1.68
N ILE A 44 13.29 11.85 2.49
CA ILE A 44 11.85 12.01 2.29
C ILE A 44 11.46 13.46 2.57
N THR A 45 10.81 14.09 1.59
CA THR A 45 10.36 15.48 1.64
C THR A 45 8.86 15.60 1.86
N ARG A 46 8.09 14.54 1.55
CA ARG A 46 6.62 14.54 1.65
C ARG A 46 6.08 13.16 1.98
N LEU A 47 5.02 13.14 2.80
CA LEU A 47 4.26 11.94 3.14
C LEU A 47 2.82 12.07 2.63
N VAL A 48 2.35 11.06 1.93
CA VAL A 48 0.96 10.96 1.46
C VAL A 48 0.37 9.63 1.94
N SER A 49 -0.90 9.61 2.31
CA SER A 49 -1.56 8.38 2.77
C SER A 49 -2.95 8.22 2.19
N SER A 50 -3.34 6.98 1.98
CA SER A 50 -4.74 6.58 1.92
C SER A 50 -5.50 7.07 3.15
N PRO A 51 -6.80 7.40 3.05
CA PRO A 51 -7.62 7.84 4.20
C PRO A 51 -7.87 6.73 5.22
N GLN A 52 -7.67 5.46 4.86
CA GLN A 52 -7.98 4.32 5.72
C GLN A 52 -7.04 4.26 6.93
N ARG A 53 -7.64 4.02 8.11
CA ARG A 53 -6.97 4.11 9.42
C ARG A 53 -5.67 3.32 9.47
N ARG A 54 -5.65 2.09 8.90
CA ARG A 54 -4.48 1.23 8.85
C ARG A 54 -3.31 1.85 8.08
N ALA A 55 -3.57 2.61 7.00
CA ALA A 55 -2.53 3.30 6.24
C ALA A 55 -2.00 4.53 6.99
N VAL A 56 -2.90 5.36 7.52
CA VAL A 56 -2.55 6.53 8.32
C VAL A 56 -1.73 6.14 9.56
N GLN A 57 -2.17 5.13 10.29
CA GLN A 57 -1.45 4.63 11.47
C GLN A 57 -0.08 4.04 11.12
N THR A 58 0.10 3.51 9.92
CA THR A 58 1.40 3.05 9.43
C THR A 58 2.34 4.22 9.10
N ALA A 59 1.81 5.33 8.59
CA ALA A 59 2.56 6.54 8.27
C ALA A 59 3.04 7.30 9.53
N ASN A 60 2.26 7.28 10.60
CA ASN A 60 2.48 8.11 11.80
C ASN A 60 3.89 7.99 12.41
N PRO A 61 4.51 6.80 12.60
CA PRO A 61 5.86 6.71 13.13
C PRO A 61 6.91 7.42 12.24
N VAL A 62 6.75 7.35 10.92
CA VAL A 62 7.64 8.03 9.96
C VAL A 62 7.41 9.54 10.02
N ALA A 63 6.16 9.98 10.06
CA ALA A 63 5.79 11.39 10.20
C ALA A 63 6.41 12.00 11.46
N ALA A 64 6.29 11.31 12.59
CA ALA A 64 6.87 11.75 13.87
C ALA A 64 8.41 11.83 13.82
N ALA A 65 9.07 10.85 13.21
CA ALA A 65 10.53 10.79 13.10
C ALA A 65 11.10 11.89 12.20
N LEU A 66 10.37 12.28 11.14
CA LEU A 66 10.81 13.27 10.18
C LEU A 66 10.28 14.69 10.49
N GLY A 67 9.36 14.85 11.43
CA GLY A 67 8.69 16.12 11.69
C GLY A 67 7.81 16.61 10.53
N LEU A 68 7.28 15.67 9.73
CA LEU A 68 6.43 15.95 8.57
C LEU A 68 4.96 15.69 8.89
N THR A 69 4.06 16.37 8.18
CA THR A 69 2.63 16.06 8.17
C THR A 69 2.33 14.99 7.13
N VAL A 70 1.23 14.25 7.32
CA VAL A 70 0.73 13.27 6.35
C VAL A 70 -0.42 13.88 5.58
N ASP A 71 -0.24 14.09 4.28
CA ASP A 71 -1.33 14.50 3.37
C ASP A 71 -2.24 13.29 3.10
N ILE A 72 -3.55 13.50 3.09
CA ILE A 72 -4.51 12.44 2.81
C ILE A 72 -5.03 12.59 1.39
N ASP A 73 -5.00 11.49 0.61
CA ASP A 73 -5.64 11.42 -0.70
C ASP A 73 -6.65 10.26 -0.74
N ASP A 74 -7.92 10.61 -0.83
CA ASP A 74 -9.05 9.66 -0.84
C ASP A 74 -8.99 8.65 -1.99
N ARG A 75 -8.34 9.01 -3.08
CA ARG A 75 -8.18 8.18 -4.28
C ARG A 75 -7.22 7.00 -4.06
N LEU A 76 -6.40 7.05 -2.99
CA LEU A 76 -5.49 5.97 -2.60
C LEU A 76 -6.16 4.92 -1.70
N ALA A 77 -7.47 5.02 -1.44
CA ALA A 77 -8.18 4.01 -0.67
C ALA A 77 -8.17 2.65 -1.39
N GLU A 78 -8.14 1.55 -0.61
CA GLU A 78 -8.22 0.20 -1.15
C GLU A 78 -9.63 -0.08 -1.72
N TYR A 79 -9.74 -1.12 -2.53
CA TYR A 79 -11.02 -1.56 -3.12
C TYR A 79 -12.05 -2.01 -2.07
N ASP A 80 -11.61 -2.32 -0.85
CA ASP A 80 -12.49 -2.74 0.25
C ASP A 80 -13.20 -1.56 0.98
N ARG A 81 -12.91 -0.32 0.59
CA ARG A 81 -13.55 0.86 1.17
C ARG A 81 -15.08 0.78 1.05
N GLY A 82 -15.76 0.85 2.19
CA GLY A 82 -17.23 0.81 2.26
C GLY A 82 -17.85 -0.60 2.28
N LEU A 83 -17.04 -1.66 2.29
CA LEU A 83 -17.53 -3.00 2.56
C LEU A 83 -17.98 -3.15 4.03
N SER A 84 -18.76 -4.18 4.31
CA SER A 84 -19.34 -4.41 5.64
C SER A 84 -18.33 -4.85 6.69
N HIS A 85 -17.20 -5.42 6.27
CA HIS A 85 -16.12 -5.88 7.15
C HIS A 85 -14.81 -6.06 6.37
N TYR A 86 -13.70 -6.13 7.10
CA TYR A 86 -12.36 -6.37 6.59
C TYR A 86 -11.89 -7.79 6.91
N VAL A 87 -11.39 -8.50 5.91
CA VAL A 87 -10.76 -9.82 6.08
C VAL A 87 -9.28 -9.70 5.67
N PRO A 88 -8.32 -9.96 6.59
CA PRO A 88 -6.92 -10.03 6.24
C PRO A 88 -6.69 -11.07 5.14
N ILE A 89 -5.76 -10.81 4.22
CA ILE A 89 -5.51 -11.66 3.05
C ILE A 89 -5.19 -13.11 3.43
N GLU A 90 -4.57 -13.32 4.59
CA GLU A 90 -4.23 -14.64 5.13
C GLU A 90 -5.48 -15.49 5.45
N GLN A 91 -6.60 -14.83 5.75
CA GLN A 91 -7.87 -15.48 6.11
C GLN A 91 -8.83 -15.58 4.93
N VAL A 92 -8.67 -14.76 3.89
CA VAL A 92 -9.55 -14.79 2.69
C VAL A 92 -9.62 -16.19 2.09
N ARG A 93 -8.51 -16.93 2.08
CA ARG A 93 -8.47 -18.31 1.57
C ARG A 93 -9.46 -19.24 2.27
N THR A 94 -9.66 -19.08 3.57
CA THR A 94 -10.51 -19.94 4.39
C THR A 94 -11.94 -19.43 4.46
N GLU A 95 -12.11 -18.12 4.59
CA GLU A 95 -13.41 -17.49 4.81
C GLU A 95 -14.16 -17.19 3.51
N ARG A 96 -13.40 -16.93 2.41
CA ARG A 96 -13.95 -16.52 1.11
C ARG A 96 -13.22 -17.24 -0.05
N PRO A 97 -13.37 -18.55 -0.17
CA PRO A 97 -12.57 -19.36 -1.13
C PRO A 97 -12.78 -18.95 -2.59
N GLU A 98 -13.96 -18.48 -2.98
CA GLU A 98 -14.22 -18.01 -4.35
C GLU A 98 -13.50 -16.68 -4.64
N GLU A 99 -13.54 -15.72 -3.69
CA GLU A 99 -12.76 -14.49 -3.81
C GLU A 99 -11.26 -14.78 -3.84
N TRP A 100 -10.80 -15.70 -2.98
CA TRP A 100 -9.41 -16.14 -3.01
C TRP A 100 -9.01 -16.71 -4.36
N ALA A 101 -9.81 -17.61 -4.94
CA ALA A 101 -9.52 -18.20 -6.25
C ALA A 101 -9.40 -17.11 -7.33
N ARG A 102 -10.28 -16.11 -7.30
CA ARG A 102 -10.26 -14.97 -8.20
C ARG A 102 -9.01 -14.11 -8.00
N MET A 103 -8.66 -13.78 -6.76
CA MET A 103 -7.46 -13.01 -6.41
C MET A 103 -6.18 -13.79 -6.76
N ALA A 104 -6.13 -15.08 -6.49
CA ALA A 104 -5.02 -15.96 -6.87
C ALA A 104 -4.86 -16.07 -8.41
N ALA A 105 -5.95 -15.93 -9.16
CA ALA A 105 -5.92 -15.80 -10.62
C ALA A 105 -5.46 -14.40 -11.08
N GLY A 106 -5.24 -13.44 -10.16
CA GLY A 106 -4.71 -12.10 -10.41
C GLY A 106 -5.76 -11.02 -10.68
N HIS A 107 -7.00 -11.25 -10.26
CA HIS A 107 -8.12 -10.31 -10.41
C HIS A 107 -8.58 -9.75 -9.07
N LEU A 108 -9.19 -8.57 -9.08
CA LEU A 108 -9.88 -8.03 -7.91
C LEU A 108 -11.14 -8.83 -7.57
N PRO A 109 -11.67 -8.74 -6.32
CA PRO A 109 -12.98 -9.29 -5.97
C PRO A 109 -14.07 -8.84 -6.96
N GLY A 110 -15.02 -9.72 -7.29
CA GLY A 110 -16.01 -9.47 -8.34
C GLY A 110 -17.01 -8.34 -8.08
N VAL A 111 -17.06 -7.83 -6.86
CA VAL A 111 -17.89 -6.69 -6.46
C VAL A 111 -17.21 -5.33 -6.73
N VAL A 112 -15.95 -5.34 -7.15
CA VAL A 112 -15.14 -4.14 -7.38
C VAL A 112 -15.22 -3.75 -8.85
N ASP A 113 -15.51 -2.48 -9.12
CA ASP A 113 -15.32 -1.88 -10.43
C ASP A 113 -13.81 -1.64 -10.63
N GLU A 114 -13.18 -2.51 -11.43
CA GLU A 114 -11.74 -2.49 -11.65
C GLU A 114 -11.28 -1.24 -12.41
N ASP A 115 -12.09 -0.75 -13.36
CA ASP A 115 -11.74 0.43 -14.15
C ASP A 115 -11.82 1.70 -13.30
N GLU A 116 -12.84 1.83 -12.44
CA GLU A 116 -12.95 2.94 -11.48
C GLU A 116 -11.76 2.91 -10.51
N PHE A 117 -11.47 1.75 -9.92
CA PHE A 117 -10.37 1.59 -8.98
C PHE A 117 -9.03 1.96 -9.60
N ARG A 118 -8.72 1.46 -10.79
CA ARG A 118 -7.50 1.80 -11.54
C ARG A 118 -7.44 3.28 -11.86
N GLY A 119 -8.52 3.83 -12.41
CA GLY A 119 -8.59 5.23 -12.83
C GLY A 119 -8.27 6.20 -11.70
N ARG A 120 -8.89 6.03 -10.52
CA ARG A 120 -8.64 6.92 -9.38
C ARG A 120 -7.22 6.78 -8.80
N VAL A 121 -6.68 5.56 -8.73
CA VAL A 121 -5.33 5.33 -8.24
C VAL A 121 -4.29 5.98 -9.16
N ILE A 122 -4.41 5.79 -10.47
CA ILE A 122 -3.47 6.38 -11.44
C ILE A 122 -3.57 7.90 -11.46
N ALA A 123 -4.77 8.46 -11.36
CA ALA A 123 -4.95 9.91 -11.24
C ALA A 123 -4.26 10.47 -9.99
N ALA A 124 -4.41 9.80 -8.82
CA ALA A 124 -3.72 10.20 -7.60
C ALA A 124 -2.20 10.21 -7.75
N LEU A 125 -1.63 9.12 -8.29
CA LEU A 125 -0.19 9.03 -8.51
C LEU A 125 0.33 10.07 -9.51
N SER A 126 -0.41 10.31 -10.58
CA SER A 126 -0.06 11.33 -11.57
C SER A 126 -0.01 12.72 -10.96
N ASP A 127 -0.97 13.07 -10.12
CA ASP A 127 -1.01 14.36 -9.43
C ASP A 127 0.11 14.48 -8.39
N ILE A 128 0.42 13.42 -7.64
CA ILE A 128 1.54 13.39 -6.70
C ILE A 128 2.86 13.64 -7.44
N VAL A 129 3.06 12.97 -8.57
CA VAL A 129 4.28 13.15 -9.40
C VAL A 129 4.34 14.55 -9.98
N ALA A 130 3.24 15.07 -10.52
CA ALA A 130 3.17 16.40 -11.11
C ALA A 130 3.39 17.54 -10.11
N ALA A 131 3.01 17.32 -8.84
CA ALA A 131 3.19 18.28 -7.75
C ALA A 131 4.55 18.16 -7.03
N SER A 132 5.47 17.32 -7.53
CA SER A 132 6.77 17.07 -6.91
C SER A 132 7.93 17.58 -7.75
N ASP A 133 8.96 18.10 -7.11
CA ASP A 133 10.20 18.48 -7.78
C ASP A 133 11.06 17.25 -8.11
N HIS A 134 12.01 17.43 -9.02
CA HIS A 134 12.86 16.30 -9.50
C HIS A 134 13.68 15.65 -8.37
N ASP A 135 14.07 16.40 -7.36
CA ASP A 135 14.88 15.92 -6.25
C ASP A 135 14.05 15.40 -5.07
N ASP A 136 12.72 15.47 -5.16
CA ASP A 136 11.82 14.99 -4.10
C ASP A 136 11.85 13.47 -3.95
N THR A 137 11.70 13.07 -2.70
CA THR A 137 11.34 11.71 -2.30
C THR A 137 10.01 11.74 -1.58
N VAL A 138 9.00 11.15 -2.18
CA VAL A 138 7.65 11.07 -1.60
C VAL A 138 7.38 9.65 -1.12
N ALA A 139 7.00 9.48 0.15
CA ALA A 139 6.51 8.21 0.66
C ALA A 139 4.98 8.19 0.65
N VAL A 140 4.41 7.16 0.01
CA VAL A 140 2.97 6.97 -0.16
C VAL A 140 2.55 5.72 0.59
N PHE A 141 1.75 5.89 1.64
CA PHE A 141 1.23 4.79 2.46
C PHE A 141 -0.13 4.36 1.94
N SER A 142 -0.21 3.11 1.49
CA SER A 142 -1.40 2.60 0.80
C SER A 142 -1.60 1.11 1.00
N HIS A 143 -2.04 0.38 -0.01
CA HIS A 143 -2.55 -0.98 0.07
C HIS A 143 -1.99 -1.87 -1.02
N GLY A 144 -2.20 -3.18 -0.88
CA GLY A 144 -1.71 -4.17 -1.83
C GLY A 144 -2.32 -4.03 -3.22
N GLY A 145 -3.63 -3.76 -3.31
CA GLY A 145 -4.31 -3.52 -4.58
C GLY A 145 -3.82 -2.25 -5.26
N VAL A 146 -3.70 -1.15 -4.51
CA VAL A 146 -3.19 0.14 -5.01
C VAL A 146 -1.80 0.00 -5.61
N ILE A 147 -0.87 -0.67 -4.90
CA ILE A 147 0.51 -0.88 -5.38
C ILE A 147 0.52 -1.77 -6.62
N ASN A 148 -0.31 -2.81 -6.67
CA ASN A 148 -0.43 -3.66 -7.85
C ASN A 148 -0.99 -2.90 -9.07
N VAL A 149 -1.96 -2.00 -8.89
CA VAL A 149 -2.44 -1.12 -9.98
C VAL A 149 -1.29 -0.30 -10.57
N VAL A 150 -0.48 0.32 -9.72
CA VAL A 150 0.67 1.12 -10.18
C VAL A 150 1.68 0.27 -10.93
N LEU A 151 2.00 -0.92 -10.42
CA LEU A 151 2.92 -1.84 -11.07
C LEU A 151 2.36 -2.38 -12.39
N HIS A 152 1.05 -2.68 -12.43
CA HIS A 152 0.36 -3.11 -13.66
C HIS A 152 0.47 -2.05 -14.75
N GLU A 153 0.19 -0.78 -14.42
CA GLU A 153 0.26 0.34 -15.35
C GLU A 153 1.68 0.54 -15.89
N LEU A 154 2.70 0.48 -15.03
CA LEU A 154 4.09 0.73 -15.43
C LEU A 154 4.73 -0.44 -16.18
N LEU A 155 4.35 -1.68 -15.89
CA LEU A 155 5.00 -2.87 -16.41
C LEU A 155 4.19 -3.61 -17.48
N GLY A 156 2.90 -3.25 -17.68
CA GLY A 156 2.01 -3.93 -18.62
C GLY A 156 1.80 -5.40 -18.27
N THR A 157 1.64 -5.73 -16.99
CA THR A 157 1.45 -7.13 -16.56
C THR A 157 0.14 -7.69 -17.09
N ALA A 158 0.09 -8.99 -17.40
CA ALA A 158 -1.11 -9.64 -17.92
C ALA A 158 -2.28 -9.69 -16.91
N ARG A 159 -1.99 -9.48 -15.62
CA ARG A 159 -2.98 -9.54 -14.52
C ARG A 159 -2.76 -8.38 -13.59
N LEU A 160 -3.84 -7.84 -13.03
CA LEU A 160 -3.75 -6.71 -12.12
C LEU A 160 -2.99 -7.07 -10.83
N LEU A 161 -3.39 -8.14 -10.15
CA LEU A 161 -2.72 -8.63 -8.94
C LEU A 161 -1.59 -9.60 -9.31
N SER A 162 -0.45 -9.05 -9.77
CA SER A 162 0.69 -9.84 -10.23
C SER A 162 1.80 -9.99 -9.18
N PHE A 163 1.79 -9.17 -8.14
CA PHE A 163 2.86 -9.16 -7.14
C PHE A 163 2.32 -9.44 -5.73
N PRO A 164 3.00 -10.32 -4.96
CA PRO A 164 2.75 -10.39 -3.53
C PRO A 164 3.29 -9.12 -2.89
N ILE A 165 2.42 -8.31 -2.33
CA ILE A 165 2.79 -7.10 -1.61
C ILE A 165 2.55 -7.36 -0.12
N ASP A 166 3.63 -7.51 0.65
CA ASP A 166 3.57 -7.80 2.09
C ASP A 166 3.30 -6.56 2.94
N TYR A 167 2.87 -6.75 4.18
CA TYR A 167 2.69 -5.66 5.15
C TYR A 167 4.01 -4.90 5.35
N VAL A 168 3.93 -3.58 5.38
CA VAL A 168 5.03 -2.61 5.45
C VAL A 168 6.15 -2.82 4.42
N SER A 169 5.89 -3.57 3.36
CA SER A 169 6.82 -3.66 2.24
C SER A 169 6.98 -2.31 1.56
N VAL A 170 8.18 -2.09 1.02
CA VAL A 170 8.52 -0.89 0.27
C VAL A 170 8.74 -1.24 -1.19
N THR A 171 7.96 -0.61 -2.07
CA THR A 171 8.14 -0.64 -3.53
C THR A 171 8.67 0.71 -3.97
N ARG A 172 9.80 0.74 -4.66
CA ARG A 172 10.49 1.98 -5.05
C ARG A 172 10.39 2.22 -6.54
N LEU A 173 9.92 3.42 -6.90
CA LEU A 173 9.82 3.92 -8.27
C LEU A 173 10.75 5.12 -8.45
N LEU A 174 11.40 5.20 -9.60
CA LEU A 174 12.26 6.32 -10.00
C LEU A 174 11.63 7.02 -11.20
N TYR A 175 11.53 8.33 -11.13
CA TYR A 175 11.03 9.16 -12.23
C TYR A 175 12.15 10.03 -12.78
N ALA A 176 12.44 9.85 -14.07
CA ALA A 176 13.35 10.70 -14.80
C ALA A 176 12.71 12.09 -15.08
N ARG A 177 13.52 13.08 -15.42
CA ARG A 177 13.03 14.41 -15.85
C ARG A 177 12.16 14.37 -17.10
N SER A 178 12.30 13.33 -17.92
CA SER A 178 11.45 13.08 -19.08
C SER A 178 10.03 12.57 -18.73
N GLY A 179 9.75 12.31 -17.42
CA GLY A 179 8.53 11.68 -16.98
C GLY A 179 8.54 10.14 -17.03
N GLN A 180 9.61 9.54 -17.58
CA GLN A 180 9.74 8.08 -17.61
C GLN A 180 9.89 7.51 -16.21
N ALA A 181 9.05 6.54 -15.87
CA ALA A 181 9.11 5.80 -14.60
C ALA A 181 9.89 4.48 -14.75
N THR A 182 10.63 4.12 -13.72
CA THR A 182 11.36 2.85 -13.60
C THR A 182 11.05 2.22 -12.25
N VAL A 183 10.68 0.93 -12.25
CA VAL A 183 10.50 0.14 -11.02
C VAL A 183 11.89 -0.31 -10.55
N ALA A 184 12.36 0.26 -9.45
CA ALA A 184 13.70 -0.03 -8.92
C ALA A 184 13.69 -1.26 -7.98
N THR A 185 12.65 -1.40 -7.13
CA THR A 185 12.45 -2.56 -6.26
C THR A 185 10.97 -2.78 -6.05
N VAL A 186 10.57 -4.03 -5.83
CA VAL A 186 9.19 -4.41 -5.48
C VAL A 186 9.22 -5.23 -4.20
N ASN A 187 8.33 -4.92 -3.27
CA ASN A 187 8.09 -5.73 -2.07
C ASN A 187 9.32 -5.96 -1.18
N SER A 188 10.17 -4.95 -0.97
CA SER A 188 11.30 -5.03 -0.02
C SER A 188 10.80 -5.15 1.41
N THR A 189 11.22 -6.18 2.15
CA THR A 189 10.70 -6.54 3.48
C THR A 189 11.79 -6.88 4.50
N GLU A 190 13.06 -6.65 4.19
CA GLU A 190 14.21 -7.02 5.02
C GLU A 190 14.09 -6.49 6.45
N HIS A 191 13.58 -5.27 6.59
CA HIS A 191 13.41 -4.58 7.87
C HIS A 191 12.31 -5.17 8.77
N VAL A 192 11.43 -6.02 8.22
CA VAL A 192 10.23 -6.53 8.91
C VAL A 192 10.05 -8.03 8.74
N TRP A 193 11.04 -8.70 8.15
CA TRP A 193 10.97 -10.11 7.75
C TRP A 193 10.49 -11.06 8.88
N ASP A 194 11.00 -10.86 10.10
CA ASP A 194 10.67 -11.65 11.30
C ASP A 194 9.25 -11.38 11.85
N LEU A 195 8.62 -10.27 11.47
CA LEU A 195 7.27 -9.89 11.90
C LEU A 195 6.19 -10.19 10.85
N LEU A 196 6.56 -10.72 9.67
CA LEU A 196 5.58 -11.05 8.64
C LEU A 196 4.80 -12.31 9.03
N PRO A 197 3.44 -12.31 8.94
CA PRO A 197 2.62 -13.47 9.31
C PRO A 197 3.05 -14.76 8.60
N ARG A 198 3.41 -14.67 7.31
CA ARG A 198 3.85 -15.82 6.51
C ARG A 198 5.17 -16.46 6.97
N ASN A 199 5.98 -15.76 7.75
CA ASN A 199 7.29 -16.21 8.24
C ASN A 199 7.25 -16.69 9.69
N LYS A 200 6.14 -16.47 10.39
CA LYS A 200 5.89 -17.01 11.74
C LYS A 200 5.52 -18.49 11.58
N ARG A 201 6.41 -19.37 12.03
CA ARG A 201 6.17 -20.82 12.12
C ARG A 201 5.65 -21.19 13.48
#